data_88fa7f18dae8d8a901a79dd8a7845e23
#
_entry.id   88fa7f18dae8d8a901a79dd8a7845e23
#
_cell.length_a   1.000
_cell.length_b   1.000
_cell.length_c   1.000
_cell.angle_alpha   90.00
_cell.angle_beta   90.00
_cell.angle_gamma   90.00
#
_symmetry.space_group_name_H-M   'P 1'
#
loop_
_entity.id
_entity.type
_entity.pdbx_description
1 polymer ?
#
loop_
_entity_poly.entity_id
_entity_poly.type
_entity_poly.pdbx_seq_one_letter_code
_entity_poly.pdbx_strand_id
1 'polypeptide(L)'
;LFKPALSQGPVDMATLPVAIQFDWFYLPVYTLIEAMGGTQLWLWTVGASLFLVALPWLPPQRVAKVVGWNMAVHPDEQIVMCRSGETLLDAGLRAGLPMPFECRNGGCGVCKAKILHGEVRLNPYQDAVLTAVERAEGKTLLCCAEPLGDIEVEYVPQLDAKRLPVQLH
;
A
#
# COMPACT_ATOMS: atom_id res chain seq x y z
N LEU A 1 20.31 -22.60 14.95
CA LEU A 1 21.46 -21.72 15.22
C LEU A 1 21.90 -21.09 13.90
N PHE A 2 21.36 -19.90 13.60
CA PHE A 2 21.77 -19.12 12.42
C PHE A 2 23.14 -18.49 12.76
N LYS A 3 24.19 -18.93 12.07
CA LYS A 3 25.45 -18.20 12.09
C LYS A 3 25.31 -17.03 11.10
N PRO A 4 25.51 -15.76 11.52
CA PRO A 4 25.55 -14.67 10.57
C PRO A 4 26.69 -14.87 9.58
N ALA A 5 26.51 -14.42 8.34
CA ALA A 5 27.57 -14.38 7.36
C ALA A 5 28.73 -13.56 7.94
N LEU A 6 29.86 -14.21 8.15
CA LEU A 6 31.05 -13.52 8.68
C LEU A 6 31.73 -12.79 7.54
N SER A 7 31.79 -11.47 7.61
CA SER A 7 32.70 -10.69 6.77
C SER A 7 34.12 -11.12 7.11
N GLN A 8 34.80 -11.72 6.18
CA GLN A 8 36.22 -12.03 6.33
C GLN A 8 37.01 -10.72 6.28
N GLY A 9 38.15 -10.68 6.99
CA GLY A 9 39.02 -9.52 7.01
C GLY A 9 39.51 -9.09 5.62
N PRO A 10 40.28 -7.99 5.51
CA PRO A 10 40.75 -7.49 4.23
C PRO A 10 41.48 -8.58 3.44
N VAL A 11 41.14 -8.69 2.16
CA VAL A 11 41.69 -9.72 1.26
C VAL A 11 43.19 -9.49 1.06
N ASP A 12 44.01 -10.44 1.46
CA ASP A 12 45.40 -10.47 1.11
C ASP A 12 45.56 -11.22 -0.22
N MET A 13 45.93 -10.49 -1.27
CA MET A 13 46.07 -11.03 -2.62
C MET A 13 47.25 -12.02 -2.78
N ALA A 14 48.11 -12.10 -1.76
CA ALA A 14 49.27 -13.02 -1.76
C ALA A 14 48.93 -14.39 -1.18
N THR A 15 47.81 -14.55 -0.50
CA THR A 15 47.41 -15.81 0.13
C THR A 15 46.08 -16.30 -0.42
N LEU A 16 46.09 -17.44 -1.11
CA LEU A 16 44.83 -18.10 -1.53
C LEU A 16 44.23 -18.80 -0.30
N PRO A 17 42.93 -18.57 -0.01
CA PRO A 17 42.28 -19.27 1.10
C PRO A 17 42.22 -20.78 0.82
N VAL A 18 42.74 -21.58 1.78
CA VAL A 18 42.79 -23.03 1.68
C VAL A 18 41.40 -23.68 1.78
N ALA A 19 40.44 -22.97 2.36
CA ALA A 19 39.06 -23.44 2.43
C ALA A 19 38.09 -22.25 2.26
N ILE A 20 37.26 -22.34 1.24
CA ILE A 20 36.14 -21.40 1.01
C ILE A 20 34.93 -22.00 1.71
N GLN A 21 34.43 -21.30 2.75
CA GLN A 21 33.15 -21.66 3.38
C GLN A 21 32.01 -21.04 2.56
N PHE A 22 31.24 -21.89 1.93
CA PHE A 22 30.02 -21.45 1.26
C PHE A 22 28.95 -21.10 2.30
N ASP A 23 28.21 -20.03 2.07
CA ASP A 23 27.09 -19.66 2.93
C ASP A 23 26.05 -20.78 2.94
N TRP A 24 25.66 -21.20 4.14
CA TRP A 24 24.78 -22.35 4.38
C TRP A 24 23.45 -22.27 3.60
N PHE A 25 22.97 -21.09 3.27
CA PHE A 25 21.71 -20.87 2.54
C PHE A 25 21.81 -21.26 1.05
N TYR A 26 23.03 -21.38 0.48
CA TYR A 26 23.24 -21.92 -0.86
C TYR A 26 23.33 -23.44 -0.91
N LEU A 27 23.55 -24.12 0.23
CA LEU A 27 23.71 -25.57 0.25
C LEU A 27 22.53 -26.33 -0.37
N PRO A 28 21.25 -25.97 -0.13
CA PRO A 28 20.13 -26.63 -0.81
C PRO A 28 20.16 -26.46 -2.34
N VAL A 29 20.65 -25.32 -2.81
CA VAL A 29 20.76 -25.03 -4.25
C VAL A 29 21.85 -25.87 -4.88
N TYR A 30 23.00 -26.05 -4.21
CA TYR A 30 24.07 -26.90 -4.69
C TYR A 30 23.67 -28.37 -4.81
N THR A 31 23.00 -28.91 -3.80
CA THR A 31 22.49 -30.29 -3.83
C THR A 31 21.47 -30.48 -4.95
N LEU A 32 20.64 -29.48 -5.22
CA LEU A 32 19.67 -29.49 -6.31
C LEU A 32 20.39 -29.49 -7.69
N ILE A 33 21.44 -28.66 -7.83
CA ILE A 33 22.24 -28.58 -9.06
C ILE A 33 22.95 -29.90 -9.36
N GLU A 34 23.51 -30.57 -8.34
CA GLU A 34 24.16 -31.87 -8.48
C GLU A 34 23.15 -32.98 -8.85
N ALA A 35 21.96 -32.96 -8.29
CA ALA A 35 20.91 -33.93 -8.58
C ALA A 35 20.27 -33.74 -9.97
N MET A 36 20.24 -32.53 -10.49
CA MET A 36 19.66 -32.18 -11.78
C MET A 36 20.75 -31.96 -12.82
N GLY A 37 21.16 -32.85 -13.60
CA GLY A 37 22.20 -32.60 -14.60
C GLY A 37 22.13 -31.22 -15.27
N GLY A 38 23.26 -30.64 -15.66
CA GLY A 38 23.40 -29.26 -16.11
C GLY A 38 22.42 -28.84 -17.22
N THR A 39 22.00 -29.72 -18.09
CA THR A 39 21.01 -29.46 -19.14
C THR A 39 19.62 -29.20 -18.55
N GLN A 40 19.21 -29.98 -17.54
CA GLN A 40 17.90 -29.79 -16.89
C GLN A 40 17.89 -28.50 -16.11
N LEU A 41 18.97 -28.14 -15.44
CA LEU A 41 19.08 -26.86 -14.73
C LEU A 41 18.86 -25.68 -15.68
N TRP A 42 19.50 -25.70 -16.85
CA TRP A 42 19.31 -24.65 -17.86
C TRP A 42 17.87 -24.57 -18.37
N LEU A 43 17.23 -25.73 -18.62
CA LEU A 43 15.83 -25.77 -19.06
C LEU A 43 14.90 -25.14 -18.01
N TRP A 44 15.09 -25.46 -16.73
CA TRP A 44 14.30 -24.89 -15.64
C TRP A 44 14.55 -23.39 -15.48
N THR A 45 15.79 -22.95 -15.53
CA THR A 45 16.15 -21.53 -15.38
C THR A 45 15.59 -20.69 -16.53
N VAL A 46 15.77 -21.14 -17.76
CA VAL A 46 15.24 -20.46 -18.94
C VAL A 46 13.71 -20.50 -18.95
N GLY A 47 13.10 -21.65 -18.62
CA GLY A 47 11.64 -21.78 -18.53
C GLY A 47 11.04 -20.87 -17.48
N ALA A 48 11.61 -20.82 -16.29
CA ALA A 48 11.16 -19.93 -15.21
C ALA A 48 11.33 -18.45 -15.60
N SER A 49 12.45 -18.09 -16.23
CA SER A 49 12.70 -16.73 -16.70
C SER A 49 11.70 -16.31 -17.77
N LEU A 50 11.44 -17.16 -18.75
CA LEU A 50 10.44 -16.90 -19.79
C LEU A 50 9.02 -16.79 -19.20
N PHE A 51 8.69 -17.64 -18.23
CA PHE A 51 7.41 -17.55 -17.52
C PHE A 51 7.24 -16.23 -16.78
N LEU A 52 8.27 -15.78 -16.04
CA LEU A 52 8.25 -14.51 -15.34
C LEU A 52 8.14 -13.32 -16.30
N VAL A 53 8.83 -13.37 -17.45
CA VAL A 53 8.71 -12.35 -18.49
C VAL A 53 7.33 -12.35 -19.14
N ALA A 54 6.70 -13.51 -19.28
CA ALA A 54 5.36 -13.64 -19.87
C ALA A 54 4.22 -13.22 -18.89
N LEU A 55 4.47 -13.23 -17.56
CA LEU A 55 3.48 -12.89 -16.54
C LEU A 55 2.76 -11.56 -16.77
N PRO A 56 3.42 -10.46 -17.18
CA PRO A 56 2.73 -9.18 -17.43
C PRO A 56 1.75 -9.22 -18.61
N TRP A 57 1.92 -10.19 -19.53
CA TRP A 57 1.05 -10.34 -20.69
C TRP A 57 -0.08 -11.34 -20.48
N LEU A 58 -0.06 -12.09 -19.37
CA LEU A 58 -1.23 -12.87 -19.00
C LEU A 58 -2.40 -11.90 -18.72
N PRO A 59 -3.59 -12.16 -19.29
CA PRO A 59 -4.73 -11.28 -19.06
C PRO A 59 -4.97 -11.15 -17.55
N PRO A 60 -5.11 -9.93 -17.03
CA PRO A 60 -5.41 -9.74 -15.63
C PRO A 60 -6.67 -10.52 -15.31
N GLN A 61 -6.67 -11.28 -14.23
CA GLN A 61 -7.87 -11.96 -13.76
C GLN A 61 -8.98 -10.92 -13.75
N ARG A 62 -10.10 -11.26 -14.41
CA ARG A 62 -11.26 -10.37 -14.52
C ARG A 62 -11.56 -9.82 -13.13
N VAL A 63 -11.24 -8.54 -12.93
CA VAL A 63 -11.62 -7.85 -11.71
C VAL A 63 -13.11 -8.03 -11.57
N ALA A 64 -13.55 -8.65 -10.48
CA ALA A 64 -14.95 -8.84 -10.18
C ALA A 64 -15.66 -7.51 -10.40
N LYS A 65 -16.87 -7.56 -11.02
CA LYS A 65 -17.68 -6.38 -11.32
C LYS A 65 -17.59 -5.42 -10.12
N VAL A 66 -16.96 -4.26 -10.34
CA VAL A 66 -16.72 -3.30 -9.26
C VAL A 66 -18.10 -2.84 -8.81
N VAL A 67 -18.56 -3.40 -7.71
CA VAL A 67 -19.71 -2.84 -6.99
C VAL A 67 -19.17 -1.55 -6.39
N GLY A 68 -19.74 -0.45 -6.81
CA GLY A 68 -19.34 0.87 -6.35
C GLY A 68 -20.52 1.54 -5.67
N TRP A 69 -20.21 2.44 -4.75
CA TRP A 69 -21.16 3.27 -4.03
C TRP A 69 -20.92 4.74 -4.42
N ASN A 70 -21.96 5.54 -4.47
CA ASN A 70 -21.83 6.96 -4.76
C ASN A 70 -21.52 7.70 -3.47
N MET A 71 -20.45 8.50 -3.49
CA MET A 71 -20.05 9.40 -2.43
C MET A 71 -20.34 10.84 -2.90
N ALA A 72 -21.31 11.50 -2.30
CA ALA A 72 -21.51 12.94 -2.45
C ALA A 72 -20.60 13.68 -1.47
N VAL A 73 -19.85 14.64 -1.98
CA VAL A 73 -18.80 15.31 -1.22
C VAL A 73 -19.07 16.82 -1.12
N HIS A 74 -19.14 17.33 0.11
CA HIS A 74 -19.27 18.75 0.40
C HIS A 74 -17.96 19.34 0.92
N PRO A 75 -17.60 20.58 0.57
CA PRO A 75 -18.40 21.61 -0.11
C PRO A 75 -18.36 21.56 -1.65
N ASP A 76 -17.61 20.62 -2.26
CA ASP A 76 -17.38 20.61 -3.71
C ASP A 76 -18.60 20.17 -4.53
N GLU A 77 -19.66 19.68 -3.89
CA GLU A 77 -20.89 19.16 -4.51
C GLU A 77 -20.64 18.13 -5.62
N GLN A 78 -19.55 17.36 -5.49
CA GLN A 78 -19.16 16.36 -6.49
C GLN A 78 -19.63 14.98 -6.04
N ILE A 79 -20.07 14.18 -7.01
CA ILE A 79 -20.40 12.77 -6.81
C ILE A 79 -19.25 11.93 -7.32
N VAL A 80 -18.65 11.16 -6.42
CA VAL A 80 -17.52 10.27 -6.69
C VAL A 80 -17.93 8.83 -6.51
N MET A 81 -17.65 7.97 -7.46
CA MET A 81 -17.86 6.53 -7.31
C MET A 81 -16.72 5.92 -6.48
N CYS A 82 -17.03 5.43 -5.29
CA CYS A 82 -16.14 4.60 -4.46
C CYS A 82 -16.23 3.14 -4.92
N ARG A 83 -15.09 2.50 -5.11
CA ARG A 83 -15.02 1.07 -5.44
C ARG A 83 -15.10 0.24 -4.17
N SER A 84 -15.62 -0.98 -4.29
CA SER A 84 -15.63 -1.92 -3.16
C SER A 84 -14.21 -2.13 -2.61
N GLY A 85 -14.03 -1.93 -1.30
CA GLY A 85 -12.73 -2.02 -0.63
C GLY A 85 -11.83 -0.78 -0.78
N GLU A 86 -12.33 0.30 -1.39
CA GLU A 86 -11.64 1.58 -1.48
C GLU A 86 -12.06 2.49 -0.31
N THR A 87 -11.11 3.20 0.28
CA THR A 87 -11.42 4.18 1.32
C THR A 87 -12.03 5.45 0.72
N LEU A 88 -12.78 6.20 1.52
CA LEU A 88 -13.36 7.48 1.09
C LEU A 88 -12.27 8.47 0.65
N LEU A 89 -11.12 8.45 1.34
CA LEU A 89 -9.97 9.28 0.98
C LEU A 89 -9.41 8.91 -0.40
N ASP A 90 -9.18 7.63 -0.64
CA ASP A 90 -8.58 7.18 -1.90
C ASP A 90 -9.49 7.43 -3.09
N ALA A 91 -10.81 7.24 -2.91
CA ALA A 91 -11.81 7.57 -3.91
C ALA A 91 -11.83 9.06 -4.24
N GLY A 92 -11.80 9.93 -3.23
CA GLY A 92 -11.76 11.38 -3.42
C GLY A 92 -10.47 11.86 -4.08
N LEU A 93 -9.31 11.37 -3.64
CA LEU A 93 -8.02 11.72 -4.27
C LEU A 93 -7.95 11.25 -5.72
N ARG A 94 -8.47 10.07 -6.02
CA ARG A 94 -8.57 9.56 -7.40
C ARG A 94 -9.46 10.43 -8.28
N ALA A 95 -10.49 11.05 -7.70
CA ALA A 95 -11.36 12.01 -8.38
C ALA A 95 -10.75 13.43 -8.48
N GLY A 96 -9.58 13.66 -7.89
CA GLY A 96 -8.90 14.96 -7.91
C GLY A 96 -9.41 15.94 -6.86
N LEU A 97 -10.14 15.48 -5.83
CA LEU A 97 -10.61 16.34 -4.75
C LEU A 97 -9.46 16.72 -3.80
N PRO A 98 -9.42 17.97 -3.32
CA PRO A 98 -8.37 18.45 -2.42
C PRO A 98 -8.64 18.02 -0.97
N MET A 99 -8.81 16.72 -0.75
CA MET A 99 -9.07 16.16 0.57
C MET A 99 -7.85 16.23 1.49
N PRO A 100 -8.02 16.58 2.78
CA PRO A 100 -6.91 16.65 3.72
C PRO A 100 -6.42 15.26 4.09
N PHE A 101 -5.11 15.03 4.02
CA PHE A 101 -4.49 13.79 4.46
C PHE A 101 -3.00 13.96 4.78
N GLU A 102 -2.47 13.11 5.65
CA GLU A 102 -1.04 12.98 5.93
C GLU A 102 -0.62 11.52 6.08
N CYS A 103 -1.00 10.85 7.17
CA CYS A 103 -0.51 9.53 7.55
C CYS A 103 -1.16 8.36 6.78
N ARG A 104 -2.39 8.52 6.30
CA ARG A 104 -3.20 7.52 5.60
C ARG A 104 -3.44 6.20 6.35
N ASN A 105 -3.17 6.16 7.66
CA ASN A 105 -3.28 4.97 8.50
C ASN A 105 -4.07 5.19 9.81
N GLY A 106 -4.85 6.28 9.89
CA GLY A 106 -5.68 6.56 11.06
C GLY A 106 -4.94 7.05 12.30
N GLY A 107 -3.69 7.52 12.18
CA GLY A 107 -2.85 7.92 13.30
C GLY A 107 -2.77 9.42 13.57
N CYS A 108 -3.05 10.31 12.61
CA CYS A 108 -2.84 11.76 12.76
C CYS A 108 -4.13 12.59 12.90
N GLY A 109 -5.26 12.11 12.39
CA GLY A 109 -6.54 12.82 12.46
C GLY A 109 -6.74 13.95 11.45
N VAL A 110 -5.79 14.24 10.58
CA VAL A 110 -5.88 15.31 9.56
C VAL A 110 -7.06 15.06 8.61
N CYS A 111 -7.35 13.80 8.29
CA CYS A 111 -8.43 13.40 7.39
C CYS A 111 -9.79 13.25 8.09
N LYS A 112 -10.03 13.91 9.24
CA LYS A 112 -11.34 13.90 9.88
C LYS A 112 -12.38 14.59 9.00
N ALA A 113 -13.53 13.93 8.86
CA ALA A 113 -14.68 14.43 8.13
C ALA A 113 -15.96 14.05 8.86
N LYS A 114 -17.07 14.66 8.47
CA LYS A 114 -18.39 14.35 9.01
C LYS A 114 -19.22 13.61 7.99
N ILE A 115 -19.81 12.49 8.40
CA ILE A 115 -20.81 11.78 7.61
C ILE A 115 -22.15 12.47 7.82
N LEU A 116 -22.76 12.91 6.74
CA LEU A 116 -24.08 13.50 6.74
C LEU A 116 -25.17 12.44 6.55
N HIS A 117 -24.93 11.51 5.61
CA HIS A 117 -25.77 10.37 5.34
C HIS A 117 -24.97 9.12 4.97
N GLY A 118 -25.50 7.94 5.30
CA GLY A 118 -24.92 6.65 4.97
C GLY A 118 -24.11 6.02 6.11
N GLU A 119 -23.58 4.83 5.85
CA GLU A 119 -22.81 4.05 6.81
C GLU A 119 -21.44 3.68 6.26
N VAL A 120 -20.46 3.62 7.17
CA VAL A 120 -19.10 3.22 6.86
C VAL A 120 -18.62 2.10 7.75
N ARG A 121 -17.76 1.24 7.20
CA ARG A 121 -16.91 0.35 7.95
C ARG A 121 -15.58 1.05 8.22
N LEU A 122 -15.19 1.12 9.48
CA LEU A 122 -13.88 1.65 9.86
C LEU A 122 -12.84 0.54 9.94
N ASN A 123 -11.76 0.71 9.19
CA ASN A 123 -10.54 -0.09 9.34
C ASN A 123 -9.82 0.31 10.64
N PRO A 124 -8.84 -0.47 11.12
CA PRO A 124 -8.11 -0.16 12.35
C PRO A 124 -7.52 1.24 12.34
N TYR A 125 -7.70 1.97 13.44
CA TYR A 125 -7.19 3.33 13.66
C TYR A 125 -6.85 3.51 15.15
N GLN A 126 -6.22 4.63 15.52
CA GLN A 126 -5.90 4.92 16.91
C GLN A 126 -7.10 5.59 17.62
N ASP A 127 -7.56 4.99 18.72
CA ASP A 127 -8.73 5.49 19.49
C ASP A 127 -8.53 6.92 20.02
N ALA A 128 -7.29 7.32 20.28
CA ALA A 128 -6.97 8.68 20.69
C ALA A 128 -7.25 9.73 19.60
N VAL A 129 -7.26 9.30 18.31
CA VAL A 129 -7.46 10.20 17.17
C VAL A 129 -8.95 10.40 16.86
N LEU A 130 -9.76 9.38 17.00
CA LEU A 130 -11.21 9.45 16.79
C LEU A 130 -11.92 8.82 17.99
N THR A 131 -12.38 9.67 18.88
CA THR A 131 -13.04 9.24 20.13
C THR A 131 -14.43 8.66 19.88
N ALA A 132 -14.94 7.86 20.84
CA ALA A 132 -16.29 7.32 20.76
C ALA A 132 -17.37 8.41 20.69
N VAL A 133 -17.15 9.56 21.33
CA VAL A 133 -18.04 10.72 21.29
C VAL A 133 -18.07 11.31 19.89
N GLU A 134 -16.91 11.57 19.29
CA GLU A 134 -16.82 12.10 17.93
C GLU A 134 -17.49 11.18 16.90
N ARG A 135 -17.35 9.85 17.07
CA ARG A 135 -18.05 8.87 16.23
C ARG A 135 -19.56 8.95 16.38
N ALA A 136 -20.06 9.13 17.61
CA ALA A 136 -21.48 9.31 17.86
C ALA A 136 -22.04 10.60 17.23
N GLU A 137 -21.18 11.63 17.05
CA GLU A 137 -21.49 12.87 16.34
C GLU A 137 -21.42 12.73 14.80
N GLY A 138 -21.14 11.55 14.29
CA GLY A 138 -21.01 11.28 12.86
C GLY A 138 -19.64 11.60 12.26
N LYS A 139 -18.62 11.88 13.08
CA LYS A 139 -17.25 12.09 12.58
C LYS A 139 -16.57 10.76 12.21
N THR A 140 -15.73 10.79 11.19
CA THR A 140 -14.99 9.66 10.70
C THR A 140 -13.58 10.06 10.26
N LEU A 141 -12.72 9.06 9.96
CA LEU A 141 -11.43 9.25 9.34
C LEU A 141 -11.52 8.76 7.90
N LEU A 142 -11.42 9.65 6.92
CA LEU A 142 -11.57 9.33 5.49
C LEU A 142 -10.61 8.24 5.03
N CYS A 143 -9.39 8.19 5.60
CA CYS A 143 -8.37 7.21 5.23
C CYS A 143 -8.65 5.78 5.75
N CYS A 144 -9.54 5.63 6.73
CA CYS A 144 -9.91 4.35 7.32
C CYS A 144 -11.37 3.96 7.06
N ALA A 145 -12.17 4.86 6.51
CA ALA A 145 -13.59 4.64 6.27
C ALA A 145 -13.83 4.05 4.88
N GLU A 146 -14.47 2.90 4.84
CA GLU A 146 -14.96 2.24 3.62
C GLU A 146 -16.49 2.34 3.56
N PRO A 147 -17.09 2.79 2.46
CA PRO A 147 -18.54 2.92 2.36
C PRO A 147 -19.22 1.55 2.30
N LEU A 148 -20.33 1.40 3.01
CA LEU A 148 -21.20 0.22 2.96
C LEU A 148 -22.42 0.42 2.02
N GLY A 149 -22.62 1.64 1.56
CA GLY A 149 -23.70 2.06 0.67
C GLY A 149 -23.40 3.43 0.09
N ASP A 150 -24.39 4.04 -0.54
CA ASP A 150 -24.30 5.44 -0.95
C ASP A 150 -24.11 6.33 0.28
N ILE A 151 -23.20 7.30 0.20
CA ILE A 151 -22.75 8.08 1.35
C ILE A 151 -22.63 9.56 0.99
N GLU A 152 -22.89 10.40 1.99
CA GLU A 152 -22.73 11.86 1.91
C GLU A 152 -21.76 12.32 3.00
N VAL A 153 -20.70 13.02 2.58
CA VAL A 153 -19.57 13.41 3.44
C VAL A 153 -19.27 14.89 3.32
N GLU A 154 -19.07 15.54 4.46
CA GLU A 154 -18.61 16.91 4.56
C GLU A 154 -17.18 16.92 5.12
N TYR A 155 -16.26 17.58 4.42
CA TYR A 155 -14.89 17.76 4.87
C TYR A 155 -14.47 19.24 4.79
N VAL A 156 -13.45 19.60 5.56
CA VAL A 156 -12.84 20.92 5.48
C VAL A 156 -11.70 20.85 4.47
N PRO A 157 -11.78 21.53 3.31
CA PRO A 157 -10.70 21.51 2.34
C PRO A 157 -9.40 22.01 2.95
N GLN A 158 -8.31 21.32 2.68
CA GLN A 158 -6.99 21.81 3.05
C GLN A 158 -6.68 22.99 2.12
N LEU A 159 -6.81 24.21 2.65
CA LEU A 159 -6.34 25.39 1.94
C LEU A 159 -4.84 25.19 1.71
N ASP A 160 -4.44 25.03 0.46
CA ASP A 160 -3.05 24.97 0.09
C ASP A 160 -2.33 26.19 0.70
N ALA A 161 -1.49 25.95 1.70
CA ALA A 161 -0.62 26.99 2.27
C ALA A 161 0.28 27.65 1.18
N LYS A 162 0.32 27.05 0.01
CA LYS A 162 1.03 27.51 -1.18
C LYS A 162 0.28 28.60 -1.98
N ARG A 163 -1.00 28.85 -1.69
CA ARG A 163 -1.83 29.87 -2.38
C ARG A 163 -2.13 31.11 -1.53
N LEU A 164 -1.58 31.19 -0.32
CA LEU A 164 -1.64 32.44 0.42
C LEU A 164 -0.65 33.40 -0.27
N PRO A 165 -1.12 34.52 -0.84
CA PRO A 165 -0.21 35.56 -1.29
C PRO A 165 0.58 36.01 -0.05
N VAL A 166 1.91 35.86 -0.11
CA VAL A 166 2.81 36.43 0.88
C VAL A 166 2.54 37.93 0.88
N GLN A 167 1.76 38.40 1.82
CA GLN A 167 1.66 39.85 2.09
C GLN A 167 2.95 40.22 2.81
N LEU A 168 3.89 40.71 1.99
CA LEU A 168 5.09 41.39 2.48
C LEU A 168 4.64 42.69 3.12
N HIS A 169 4.77 42.77 4.44
CA HIS A 169 4.75 44.02 5.20
C HIS A 169 6.19 44.54 5.33
#